data_daa431eaacbd59e291309c5eabc1df71
#
_entry.id   daa431eaacbd59e291309c5eabc1df71
#
_cell.length_a   1.000
_cell.length_b   1.000
_cell.length_c   1.000
_cell.angle_alpha   90.00
_cell.angle_beta   90.00
_cell.angle_gamma   90.00
#
_symmetry.space_group_name_H-M   'P 1'
#
loop_
_entity.id
_entity.type
_entity.pdbx_description
1 polymer ?
#
loop_
_entity_poly.entity_id
_entity_poly.type
_entity_poly.pdbx_seq_one_letter_code
_entity_poly.pdbx_strand_id
1 'polypeptide(L)'
;MLLLAPGMRWFFRRRINAVIRQIGGRLDVELPSFKLTRRQVLIDRLFHDPKVQAAAAARANETGERLGETWRRVDRYAREIVPSFNAYVYFRVGYAMARALARMMYRVRVGYMDADSFSRVDTKSAIVFVMNHRSNMDYLLVAFLAAERTALSYAVGEWARIWPLQQLVRAMGAYFVRRRSGDALYRTVLARYVHMATEAGVTQAVFPEGGLSVDGKLAPPKFGLLDYMLKGFDEREGEGRRDVVFIPVGLNYDRVLEDRTQLLKLKVKQPTADSGARPGRLRGAATAAGFVVDNLWLLLTRRWHRFGYACVNFGTPVSMRAWARERGVHFPALDEEARHAEVGAVAAALMRRIAGVIPVLPVSLVASVLVDKENADRAFSEFELKGAVHDRMRALEALGARLYIPREDQDYAFSVGLRSLTLRHIVIEEGGLYRAAPEEQAVLSYYANAIAHLGAEVPS
;
A
#
# COMPACT_ATOMS: atom_id res chain seq x y z
N MET A 1 -9.56 30.36 -15.49
CA MET A 1 -8.94 29.67 -16.64
C MET A 1 -7.43 29.95 -16.58
N LEU A 2 -6.69 29.15 -15.80
CA LEU A 2 -5.22 29.23 -15.77
C LEU A 2 -4.70 28.05 -16.58
N LEU A 3 -4.42 28.33 -17.84
CA LEU A 3 -3.63 27.52 -18.75
C LEU A 3 -2.21 27.44 -18.19
N LEU A 4 -1.88 26.35 -17.49
CA LEU A 4 -0.49 26.03 -17.20
C LEU A 4 0.23 25.85 -18.53
N ALA A 5 1.27 26.68 -18.77
CA ALA A 5 2.06 26.68 -19.98
C ALA A 5 2.50 25.25 -20.38
N PRO A 6 2.47 24.90 -21.68
CA PRO A 6 2.85 23.56 -22.17
C PRO A 6 4.23 23.07 -21.70
N GLY A 7 5.17 24.00 -21.49
CA GLY A 7 6.52 23.71 -21.02
C GLY A 7 6.60 23.15 -19.58
N MET A 8 5.73 23.64 -18.67
CA MET A 8 5.72 23.14 -17.28
C MET A 8 5.16 21.71 -17.19
N ARG A 9 4.19 21.37 -18.03
CA ARG A 9 3.69 19.97 -18.17
C ARG A 9 4.77 19.04 -18.73
N TRP A 10 5.62 19.54 -19.63
CA TRP A 10 6.73 18.78 -20.21
C TRP A 10 7.86 18.54 -19.20
N PHE A 11 8.21 19.54 -18.37
CA PHE A 11 9.25 19.43 -17.33
C PHE A 11 8.86 18.41 -16.24
N PHE A 12 7.61 18.45 -15.75
CA PHE A 12 7.11 17.47 -14.80
C PHE A 12 6.95 16.07 -15.39
N ARG A 13 6.59 15.95 -16.67
CA ARG A 13 6.62 14.66 -17.40
C ARG A 13 8.02 14.09 -17.44
N ARG A 14 9.03 14.93 -17.71
CA ARG A 14 10.43 14.49 -17.82
C ARG A 14 10.98 14.00 -16.50
N ARG A 15 10.64 14.64 -15.36
CA ARG A 15 11.08 14.24 -14.03
C ARG A 15 10.40 12.92 -13.56
N ILE A 16 9.10 12.77 -13.71
CA ILE A 16 8.38 11.52 -13.39
C ILE A 16 8.86 10.40 -14.32
N ASN A 17 8.98 10.63 -15.62
CA ASN A 17 9.49 9.63 -16.55
C ASN A 17 10.98 9.35 -16.35
N ALA A 18 11.77 10.30 -15.84
CA ALA A 18 13.16 10.07 -15.45
C ALA A 18 13.25 9.17 -14.21
N VAL A 19 12.41 9.40 -13.20
CA VAL A 19 12.35 8.55 -12.01
C VAL A 19 11.80 7.16 -12.36
N ILE A 20 10.75 7.08 -13.17
CA ILE A 20 10.21 5.81 -13.65
C ILE A 20 11.26 5.07 -14.50
N ARG A 21 12.01 5.76 -15.36
CA ARG A 21 13.15 5.19 -16.10
C ARG A 21 14.29 4.83 -15.16
N GLN A 22 14.51 5.59 -14.10
CA GLN A 22 15.57 5.36 -13.12
C GLN A 22 15.28 4.13 -12.26
N ILE A 23 14.03 3.91 -11.84
CA ILE A 23 13.58 2.70 -11.16
C ILE A 23 13.62 1.50 -12.12
N GLY A 24 13.09 1.62 -13.31
CA GLY A 24 13.00 0.55 -14.29
C GLY A 24 14.31 0.30 -15.07
N GLY A 25 15.15 1.34 -15.36
CA GLY A 25 16.43 1.20 -16.03
C GLY A 25 17.50 0.53 -15.15
N ARG A 26 17.24 0.50 -13.85
CA ARG A 26 18.13 -0.11 -12.86
C ARG A 26 17.65 -1.46 -12.37
N LEU A 27 16.38 -1.78 -12.59
CA LEU A 27 15.78 -3.07 -12.26
C LEU A 27 15.46 -3.91 -13.50
N ASP A 28 16.00 -3.67 -14.67
CA ASP A 28 15.75 -4.33 -15.97
C ASP A 28 15.02 -5.71 -15.87
N VAL A 29 13.81 -5.66 -15.29
CA VAL A 29 13.05 -6.84 -14.86
C VAL A 29 12.17 -7.27 -16.03
N GLU A 30 12.58 -8.33 -16.69
CA GLU A 30 11.77 -9.00 -17.70
C GLU A 30 10.48 -9.57 -17.12
N LEU A 31 9.41 -9.61 -17.93
CA LEU A 31 8.15 -10.28 -17.55
C LEU A 31 8.40 -11.78 -17.36
N PRO A 32 8.27 -12.32 -16.14
CA PRO A 32 8.46 -13.74 -15.92
C PRO A 32 7.48 -14.57 -16.76
N SER A 33 7.97 -15.66 -17.33
CA SER A 33 7.17 -16.63 -18.12
C SER A 33 5.94 -17.14 -17.34
N PHE A 34 6.05 -17.19 -16.01
CA PHE A 34 4.95 -17.55 -15.10
C PHE A 34 3.70 -16.67 -15.31
N LYS A 35 3.87 -15.34 -15.46
CA LYS A 35 2.75 -14.42 -15.71
C LYS A 35 2.11 -14.60 -17.08
N LEU A 36 2.89 -15.05 -18.06
CA LEU A 36 2.43 -15.32 -19.42
C LEU A 36 1.83 -16.73 -19.55
N THR A 37 2.01 -17.59 -18.53
CA THR A 37 1.44 -18.93 -18.50
C THR A 37 -0.09 -18.87 -18.48
N ARG A 38 -0.73 -19.72 -19.31
CA ARG A 38 -2.19 -19.80 -19.33
C ARG A 38 -2.75 -20.12 -17.95
N ARG A 39 -3.76 -19.37 -17.53
CA ARG A 39 -4.40 -19.50 -16.21
C ARG A 39 -4.74 -20.94 -15.84
N GLN A 40 -5.25 -21.73 -16.81
CA GLN A 40 -5.61 -23.13 -16.56
C GLN A 40 -4.39 -23.97 -16.16
N VAL A 41 -3.24 -23.76 -16.78
CA VAL A 41 -2.00 -24.48 -16.42
C VAL A 41 -1.56 -24.17 -14.98
N LEU A 42 -1.74 -22.95 -14.52
CA LEU A 42 -1.44 -22.60 -13.12
C LEU A 42 -2.43 -23.26 -12.14
N ILE A 43 -3.71 -23.33 -12.53
CA ILE A 43 -4.73 -24.04 -11.74
C ILE A 43 -4.39 -25.53 -11.67
N ASP A 44 -4.01 -26.13 -12.80
CA ASP A 44 -3.66 -27.56 -12.88
C ASP A 44 -2.39 -27.85 -12.06
N ARG A 45 -1.40 -26.96 -12.08
CA ARG A 45 -0.20 -27.08 -11.20
C ARG A 45 -0.56 -27.05 -9.73
N LEU A 46 -1.48 -26.18 -9.30
CA LEU A 46 -1.96 -26.16 -7.91
C LEU A 46 -2.75 -27.40 -7.56
N PHE A 47 -3.56 -27.91 -8.48
CA PHE A 47 -4.34 -29.13 -8.28
C PHE A 47 -3.46 -30.36 -8.08
N HIS A 48 -2.35 -30.45 -8.81
CA HIS A 48 -1.39 -31.56 -8.71
C HIS A 48 -0.23 -31.30 -7.73
N ASP A 49 -0.26 -30.17 -7.00
CA ASP A 49 0.78 -29.87 -6.02
C ASP A 49 0.71 -30.83 -4.82
N PRO A 50 1.81 -31.51 -4.45
CA PRO A 50 1.78 -32.53 -3.38
C PRO A 50 1.28 -32.01 -2.03
N LYS A 51 1.61 -30.74 -1.68
CA LYS A 51 1.15 -30.12 -0.42
C LYS A 51 -0.34 -29.81 -0.44
N VAL A 52 -0.88 -29.44 -1.60
CA VAL A 52 -2.32 -29.22 -1.78
C VAL A 52 -3.05 -30.55 -1.72
N GLN A 53 -2.49 -31.61 -2.34
CA GLN A 53 -3.05 -32.96 -2.28
C GLN A 53 -3.10 -33.51 -0.84
N ALA A 54 -1.99 -33.37 -0.11
CA ALA A 54 -1.95 -33.79 1.29
C ALA A 54 -2.96 -33.04 2.17
N ALA A 55 -3.09 -31.73 1.97
CA ALA A 55 -4.07 -30.89 2.69
C ALA A 55 -5.52 -31.27 2.34
N ALA A 56 -5.79 -31.61 1.08
CA ALA A 56 -7.11 -32.07 0.66
C ALA A 56 -7.47 -33.44 1.30
N ALA A 57 -6.52 -34.39 1.32
CA ALA A 57 -6.71 -35.69 1.98
C ALA A 57 -6.91 -35.53 3.49
N ALA A 58 -6.08 -34.72 4.16
CA ALA A 58 -6.23 -34.46 5.60
C ALA A 58 -7.61 -33.89 5.93
N ARG A 59 -8.07 -32.89 5.16
CA ARG A 59 -9.41 -32.31 5.32
C ARG A 59 -10.52 -33.35 5.16
N ALA A 60 -10.44 -34.17 4.11
CA ALA A 60 -11.45 -35.20 3.87
C ALA A 60 -11.56 -36.16 5.06
N ASN A 61 -10.41 -36.54 5.65
CA ASN A 61 -10.34 -37.40 6.83
C ASN A 61 -10.90 -36.73 8.09
N GLU A 62 -10.55 -35.45 8.32
CA GLU A 62 -11.00 -34.67 9.50
C GLU A 62 -12.50 -34.37 9.49
N THR A 63 -13.05 -34.10 8.32
CA THR A 63 -14.45 -33.64 8.21
C THR A 63 -15.41 -34.72 7.78
N GLY A 64 -14.94 -35.90 7.36
CA GLY A 64 -15.75 -36.99 6.77
C GLY A 64 -16.32 -36.61 5.38
N GLU A 65 -15.86 -35.48 4.78
CA GLU A 65 -16.28 -35.03 3.44
C GLU A 65 -15.73 -36.03 2.38
N ARG A 66 -16.54 -36.33 1.36
CA ARG A 66 -16.06 -37.17 0.26
C ARG A 66 -14.87 -36.49 -0.46
N LEU A 67 -13.83 -37.26 -0.73
CA LEU A 67 -12.62 -36.73 -1.39
C LEU A 67 -12.92 -35.99 -2.67
N GLY A 68 -13.89 -36.41 -3.48
CA GLY A 68 -14.33 -35.72 -4.69
C GLY A 68 -14.95 -34.33 -4.44
N GLU A 69 -15.59 -34.11 -3.29
CA GLU A 69 -16.12 -32.81 -2.90
C GLU A 69 -14.99 -31.86 -2.46
N THR A 70 -14.01 -32.40 -1.72
CA THR A 70 -12.81 -31.67 -1.32
C THR A 70 -12.03 -31.22 -2.57
N TRP A 71 -11.90 -32.06 -3.60
CA TRP A 71 -11.26 -31.70 -4.87
C TRP A 71 -12.01 -30.60 -5.64
N ARG A 72 -13.35 -30.61 -5.66
CA ARG A 72 -14.14 -29.51 -6.20
C ARG A 72 -13.90 -28.21 -5.44
N ARG A 73 -13.62 -28.29 -4.16
CA ARG A 73 -13.29 -27.15 -3.31
C ARG A 73 -11.89 -26.61 -3.64
N VAL A 74 -10.90 -27.47 -3.84
CA VAL A 74 -9.55 -27.09 -4.32
C VAL A 74 -9.63 -26.35 -5.66
N ASP A 75 -10.36 -26.90 -6.63
CA ASP A 75 -10.57 -26.25 -7.96
C ASP A 75 -11.20 -24.86 -7.80
N ARG A 76 -12.24 -24.75 -6.96
CA ARG A 76 -12.89 -23.47 -6.67
C ARG A 76 -11.91 -22.46 -6.07
N TYR A 77 -11.09 -22.88 -5.11
CA TYR A 77 -10.09 -22.00 -4.48
C TYR A 77 -8.98 -21.60 -5.47
N ALA A 78 -8.48 -22.52 -6.24
CA ALA A 78 -7.49 -22.24 -7.28
C ALA A 78 -8.04 -21.24 -8.32
N ARG A 79 -9.29 -21.42 -8.79
CA ARG A 79 -9.98 -20.48 -9.69
C ARG A 79 -10.24 -19.12 -9.03
N GLU A 80 -10.41 -19.06 -7.73
CA GLU A 80 -10.57 -17.80 -7.00
C GLU A 80 -9.25 -17.05 -6.90
N ILE A 81 -8.17 -17.76 -6.58
CA ILE A 81 -6.84 -17.18 -6.31
C ILE A 81 -6.11 -16.82 -7.60
N VAL A 82 -6.00 -17.75 -8.55
CA VAL A 82 -5.20 -17.56 -9.77
C VAL A 82 -5.78 -16.43 -10.65
N PRO A 83 -5.02 -15.35 -10.93
CA PRO A 83 -5.47 -14.26 -11.78
C PRO A 83 -5.62 -14.69 -13.24
N SER A 84 -6.34 -13.87 -14.02
CA SER A 84 -6.45 -14.00 -15.48
C SER A 84 -5.60 -12.90 -16.13
N PHE A 85 -4.29 -12.91 -15.88
CA PHE A 85 -3.42 -11.85 -16.36
C PHE A 85 -3.47 -11.70 -17.89
N ASN A 86 -3.58 -10.45 -18.32
CA ASN A 86 -3.53 -10.06 -19.72
C ASN A 86 -2.60 -8.86 -19.87
N ALA A 87 -1.46 -9.08 -20.53
CA ALA A 87 -0.43 -8.04 -20.68
C ALA A 87 -0.97 -6.80 -21.41
N TYR A 88 -1.79 -6.96 -22.46
CA TYR A 88 -2.40 -5.84 -23.16
C TYR A 88 -3.31 -5.00 -22.25
N VAL A 89 -4.19 -5.67 -21.51
CA VAL A 89 -5.07 -4.98 -20.52
C VAL A 89 -4.25 -4.28 -19.46
N TYR A 90 -3.18 -4.93 -18.95
CA TYR A 90 -2.32 -4.33 -17.93
C TYR A 90 -1.62 -3.07 -18.45
N PHE A 91 -0.87 -3.17 -19.54
CA PHE A 91 -0.01 -2.07 -20.00
C PHE A 91 -0.74 -0.97 -20.78
N ARG A 92 -1.86 -1.29 -21.43
CA ARG A 92 -2.61 -0.29 -22.20
C ARG A 92 -3.81 0.28 -21.44
N VAL A 93 -4.67 -0.58 -20.92
CA VAL A 93 -5.91 -0.14 -20.25
C VAL A 93 -5.64 0.22 -18.79
N GLY A 94 -5.06 -0.71 -18.03
CA GLY A 94 -4.82 -0.53 -16.59
C GLY A 94 -3.89 0.62 -16.30
N TYR A 95 -2.77 0.70 -17.01
CA TYR A 95 -1.82 1.80 -16.87
C TYR A 95 -2.42 3.16 -17.26
N ALA A 96 -3.10 3.23 -18.40
CA ALA A 96 -3.73 4.48 -18.85
C ALA A 96 -4.78 4.97 -17.85
N MET A 97 -5.60 4.05 -17.32
CA MET A 97 -6.61 4.33 -16.31
C MET A 97 -5.98 4.74 -14.97
N ALA A 98 -4.99 3.99 -14.46
CA ALA A 98 -4.30 4.30 -13.22
C ALA A 98 -3.62 5.68 -13.31
N ARG A 99 -2.96 5.96 -14.43
CA ARG A 99 -2.34 7.25 -14.70
C ARG A 99 -3.35 8.39 -14.78
N ALA A 100 -4.49 8.17 -15.47
CA ALA A 100 -5.54 9.18 -15.60
C ALA A 100 -6.14 9.51 -14.23
N LEU A 101 -6.54 8.49 -13.45
CA LEU A 101 -7.12 8.65 -12.13
C LEU A 101 -6.13 9.29 -11.14
N ALA A 102 -4.91 8.77 -11.05
CA ALA A 102 -3.90 9.32 -10.15
C ALA A 102 -3.61 10.80 -10.44
N ARG A 103 -3.48 11.18 -11.72
CA ARG A 103 -3.21 12.57 -12.13
C ARG A 103 -4.41 13.49 -12.04
N MET A 104 -5.60 12.94 -12.22
CA MET A 104 -6.84 13.69 -12.04
C MET A 104 -7.01 14.07 -10.57
N MET A 105 -6.79 13.12 -9.66
CA MET A 105 -7.03 13.32 -8.23
C MET A 105 -5.87 14.00 -7.52
N TYR A 106 -4.64 13.63 -7.82
CA TYR A 106 -3.45 14.04 -7.07
C TYR A 106 -2.37 14.67 -7.94
N ARG A 107 -1.53 15.46 -7.29
CA ARG A 107 -0.21 15.81 -7.77
C ARG A 107 0.75 14.73 -7.32
N VAL A 108 0.85 13.63 -8.10
CA VAL A 108 1.72 12.50 -7.77
C VAL A 108 3.18 12.92 -7.80
N ARG A 109 3.91 12.56 -6.74
CA ARG A 109 5.34 12.81 -6.59
C ARG A 109 6.06 11.54 -6.15
N VAL A 110 7.28 11.39 -6.66
CA VAL A 110 8.26 10.50 -6.08
C VAL A 110 9.26 11.40 -5.35
N GLY A 111 9.37 11.22 -4.06
CA GLY A 111 10.27 11.98 -3.22
C GLY A 111 11.65 11.33 -3.14
N TYR A 112 11.88 10.53 -2.11
CA TYR A 112 13.14 9.85 -1.87
C TYR A 112 13.23 8.49 -2.59
N MET A 113 14.41 8.18 -3.08
CA MET A 113 14.78 6.85 -3.57
C MET A 113 16.29 6.65 -3.37
N ASP A 114 16.66 5.55 -2.74
CA ASP A 114 18.05 5.10 -2.59
C ASP A 114 18.54 4.48 -3.91
N ALA A 115 18.93 5.37 -4.83
CA ALA A 115 19.28 4.98 -6.18
C ALA A 115 20.49 4.03 -6.29
N ASP A 116 21.45 4.18 -5.40
CA ASP A 116 22.68 3.37 -5.42
C ASP A 116 22.42 1.95 -4.94
N SER A 117 21.61 1.80 -3.88
CA SER A 117 21.20 0.47 -3.40
C SER A 117 20.34 -0.26 -4.41
N PHE A 118 19.46 0.45 -5.15
CA PHE A 118 18.67 -0.16 -6.23
C PHE A 118 19.54 -0.70 -7.37
N SER A 119 20.64 -0.03 -7.70
CA SER A 119 21.54 -0.46 -8.79
C SER A 119 22.25 -1.79 -8.49
N ARG A 120 22.34 -2.17 -7.21
CA ARG A 120 23.00 -3.40 -6.75
C ARG A 120 22.03 -4.60 -6.68
N VAL A 121 20.76 -4.40 -6.89
CA VAL A 121 19.78 -5.49 -6.87
C VAL A 121 19.99 -6.37 -8.11
N ASP A 122 20.21 -7.66 -7.90
CA ASP A 122 20.30 -8.64 -8.99
C ASP A 122 18.96 -8.69 -9.75
N THR A 123 19.03 -8.51 -11.06
CA THR A 123 17.87 -8.53 -11.97
C THR A 123 17.11 -9.86 -11.97
N LYS A 124 17.77 -10.95 -11.56
CA LYS A 124 17.15 -12.28 -11.41
C LYS A 124 16.37 -12.46 -10.11
N SER A 125 16.47 -11.52 -9.16
CA SER A 125 15.78 -11.61 -7.88
C SER A 125 14.26 -11.52 -8.01
N ALA A 126 13.55 -12.15 -7.09
CA ALA A 126 12.12 -11.94 -6.92
C ALA A 126 11.89 -10.63 -6.14
N ILE A 127 11.40 -9.60 -6.82
CA ILE A 127 11.18 -8.28 -6.22
C ILE A 127 9.81 -8.22 -5.54
N VAL A 128 9.78 -7.78 -4.29
CA VAL A 128 8.56 -7.59 -3.52
C VAL A 128 8.51 -6.17 -2.95
N PHE A 129 7.60 -5.34 -3.46
CA PHE A 129 7.33 -4.03 -2.86
C PHE A 129 6.49 -4.21 -1.60
N VAL A 130 7.00 -3.73 -0.47
CA VAL A 130 6.35 -3.82 0.83
C VAL A 130 6.00 -2.41 1.29
N MET A 131 4.72 -2.12 1.50
CA MET A 131 4.26 -0.74 1.68
C MET A 131 3.20 -0.59 2.76
N ASN A 132 3.13 0.61 3.37
CA ASN A 132 2.02 0.98 4.23
C ASN A 132 0.73 1.14 3.42
N HIS A 133 -0.44 0.99 4.06
CA HIS A 133 -1.74 0.98 3.37
C HIS A 133 -2.66 2.10 3.86
N ARG A 134 -2.67 3.21 3.13
CA ARG A 134 -3.41 4.43 3.46
C ARG A 134 -4.75 4.54 2.74
N SER A 135 -4.78 4.13 1.47
CA SER A 135 -5.93 4.32 0.58
C SER A 135 -6.02 3.18 -0.45
N ASN A 136 -7.21 2.92 -0.97
CA ASN A 136 -7.36 2.05 -2.15
C ASN A 136 -6.63 2.62 -3.39
N MET A 137 -6.27 3.91 -3.37
CA MET A 137 -5.42 4.54 -4.38
C MET A 137 -3.98 4.03 -4.38
N ASP A 138 -3.51 3.41 -3.28
CA ASP A 138 -2.15 2.88 -3.17
C ASP A 138 -1.83 1.89 -4.30
N TYR A 139 -2.79 0.99 -4.61
CA TYR A 139 -2.67 0.05 -5.73
C TYR A 139 -2.47 0.74 -7.07
N LEU A 140 -3.24 1.83 -7.30
CA LEU A 140 -3.18 2.59 -8.55
C LEU A 140 -1.88 3.40 -8.65
N LEU A 141 -1.42 3.99 -7.54
CA LEU A 141 -0.17 4.73 -7.50
C LEU A 141 1.03 3.83 -7.78
N VAL A 142 1.11 2.70 -7.09
CA VAL A 142 2.24 1.77 -7.26
C VAL A 142 2.18 1.09 -8.64
N ALA A 143 0.99 0.69 -9.10
CA ALA A 143 0.83 0.20 -10.47
C ALA A 143 1.23 1.25 -11.51
N PHE A 144 0.87 2.52 -11.32
CA PHE A 144 1.27 3.61 -12.21
C PHE A 144 2.79 3.82 -12.23
N LEU A 145 3.45 3.76 -11.06
CA LEU A 145 4.90 3.97 -10.96
C LEU A 145 5.71 2.77 -11.46
N ALA A 146 5.22 1.55 -11.26
CA ALA A 146 5.90 0.33 -11.67
C ALA A 146 5.60 -0.13 -13.10
N ALA A 147 4.48 0.33 -13.69
CA ALA A 147 3.92 -0.24 -14.93
C ALA A 147 4.74 0.00 -16.20
N GLU A 148 5.71 0.91 -16.19
CA GLU A 148 6.53 1.11 -17.39
C GLU A 148 7.49 -0.05 -17.65
N ARG A 149 7.79 -0.88 -16.66
CA ARG A 149 8.81 -1.94 -16.79
C ARG A 149 8.49 -3.29 -16.16
N THR A 150 7.52 -3.35 -15.26
CA THR A 150 7.11 -4.63 -14.68
C THR A 150 5.60 -4.68 -14.44
N ALA A 151 5.04 -5.87 -14.54
CA ALA A 151 3.67 -6.09 -14.16
C ALA A 151 3.64 -6.57 -12.71
N LEU A 152 3.05 -5.77 -11.82
CA LEU A 152 2.88 -6.13 -10.43
C LEU A 152 1.82 -7.21 -10.25
N SER A 153 2.08 -8.14 -9.34
CA SER A 153 1.10 -9.04 -8.76
C SER A 153 0.82 -8.61 -7.33
N TYR A 154 -0.43 -8.42 -6.96
CA TYR A 154 -0.76 -7.95 -5.62
C TYR A 154 -2.01 -8.61 -5.06
N ALA A 155 -2.04 -8.75 -3.74
CA ALA A 155 -3.15 -9.31 -3.02
C ALA A 155 -4.26 -8.27 -2.88
N VAL A 156 -5.47 -8.59 -3.33
CA VAL A 156 -6.64 -7.73 -3.22
C VAL A 156 -7.69 -8.37 -2.32
N GLY A 157 -8.25 -7.57 -1.43
CA GLY A 157 -9.33 -8.02 -0.54
C GLY A 157 -10.67 -8.21 -1.26
N GLU A 158 -11.64 -8.73 -0.52
CA GLU A 158 -12.98 -9.06 -1.04
C GLU A 158 -13.78 -7.86 -1.57
N TRP A 159 -13.42 -6.63 -1.21
CA TRP A 159 -14.09 -5.41 -1.64
C TRP A 159 -14.09 -5.20 -3.16
N ALA A 160 -13.07 -5.72 -3.86
CA ALA A 160 -12.95 -5.59 -5.31
C ALA A 160 -13.69 -6.70 -6.09
N ARG A 161 -14.49 -7.54 -5.41
CA ARG A 161 -15.29 -8.61 -6.03
C ARG A 161 -16.61 -8.10 -6.60
N ILE A 162 -16.64 -6.91 -7.17
CA ILE A 162 -17.81 -6.29 -7.79
C ILE A 162 -17.59 -6.28 -9.30
N TRP A 163 -18.58 -6.76 -10.07
CA TRP A 163 -18.56 -6.67 -11.53
C TRP A 163 -18.74 -5.20 -11.97
N PRO A 164 -17.99 -4.67 -12.95
CA PRO A 164 -16.91 -5.30 -13.75
C PRO A 164 -15.50 -5.16 -13.16
N LEU A 165 -15.35 -4.52 -11.99
CA LEU A 165 -14.05 -4.25 -11.35
C LEU A 165 -13.24 -5.53 -11.12
N GLN A 166 -13.90 -6.60 -10.70
CA GLN A 166 -13.25 -7.89 -10.46
C GLN A 166 -12.53 -8.42 -11.70
N GLN A 167 -13.13 -8.33 -12.89
CA GLN A 167 -12.54 -8.81 -14.12
C GLN A 167 -11.31 -7.98 -14.51
N LEU A 168 -11.40 -6.66 -14.37
CA LEU A 168 -10.30 -5.75 -14.65
C LEU A 168 -9.12 -6.01 -13.70
N VAL A 169 -9.38 -6.08 -12.39
CA VAL A 169 -8.36 -6.34 -11.37
C VAL A 169 -7.67 -7.69 -11.59
N ARG A 170 -8.40 -8.75 -11.98
CA ARG A 170 -7.82 -10.05 -12.36
C ARG A 170 -6.98 -9.98 -13.63
N ALA A 171 -7.44 -9.23 -14.63
CA ALA A 171 -6.70 -9.05 -15.88
C ALA A 171 -5.41 -8.23 -15.65
N MET A 172 -5.37 -7.41 -14.60
CA MET A 172 -4.18 -6.70 -14.15
C MET A 172 -3.22 -7.57 -13.32
N GLY A 173 -3.51 -8.86 -13.10
CA GLY A 173 -2.62 -9.80 -12.40
C GLY A 173 -2.76 -9.80 -10.88
N ALA A 174 -3.79 -9.17 -10.34
CA ALA A 174 -4.07 -9.26 -8.91
C ALA A 174 -4.78 -10.57 -8.56
N TYR A 175 -4.43 -11.13 -7.40
CA TYR A 175 -5.07 -12.30 -6.83
C TYR A 175 -5.92 -11.93 -5.61
N PHE A 176 -7.05 -12.64 -5.44
CA PHE A 176 -7.96 -12.34 -4.35
C PHE A 176 -7.61 -13.13 -3.10
N VAL A 177 -7.60 -12.42 -1.95
CA VAL A 177 -7.31 -13.01 -0.65
C VAL A 177 -8.50 -12.84 0.28
N ARG A 178 -8.91 -13.93 0.92
CA ARG A 178 -9.87 -13.91 2.04
C ARG A 178 -9.14 -13.54 3.32
N ARG A 179 -9.45 -12.36 3.86
CA ARG A 179 -8.72 -11.78 5.01
C ARG A 179 -8.84 -12.58 6.32
N ARG A 180 -9.88 -13.38 6.48
CA ARG A 180 -10.17 -14.15 7.71
C ARG A 180 -10.59 -15.57 7.38
N SER A 181 -9.86 -16.23 6.47
CA SER A 181 -10.15 -17.61 6.16
C SER A 181 -9.64 -18.51 7.29
N GLY A 182 -10.56 -19.07 8.07
CA GLY A 182 -10.27 -20.17 9.00
C GLY A 182 -9.99 -21.51 8.28
N ASP A 183 -10.25 -21.56 6.96
CA ASP A 183 -10.09 -22.76 6.14
C ASP A 183 -8.61 -23.05 5.83
N ALA A 184 -8.07 -24.10 6.45
CA ALA A 184 -6.68 -24.52 6.27
C ALA A 184 -6.37 -24.89 4.81
N LEU A 185 -7.30 -25.57 4.12
CA LEU A 185 -7.14 -25.94 2.71
C LEU A 185 -7.02 -24.69 1.81
N TYR A 186 -7.86 -23.67 2.04
CA TYR A 186 -7.75 -22.40 1.32
C TYR A 186 -6.38 -21.75 1.52
N ARG A 187 -5.89 -21.72 2.78
CA ARG A 187 -4.58 -21.16 3.11
C ARG A 187 -3.45 -21.91 2.42
N THR A 188 -3.53 -23.24 2.35
CA THR A 188 -2.54 -24.07 1.65
C THR A 188 -2.52 -23.77 0.15
N VAL A 189 -3.68 -23.69 -0.51
CA VAL A 189 -3.75 -23.34 -1.95
C VAL A 189 -3.18 -21.94 -2.21
N LEU A 190 -3.51 -20.97 -1.35
CA LEU A 190 -2.97 -19.60 -1.47
C LEU A 190 -1.46 -19.58 -1.24
N ALA A 191 -0.96 -20.25 -0.22
CA ALA A 191 0.46 -20.33 0.09
C ALA A 191 1.26 -20.93 -1.08
N ARG A 192 0.75 -22.00 -1.69
CA ARG A 192 1.41 -22.63 -2.85
C ARG A 192 1.42 -21.73 -4.08
N TYR A 193 0.33 -21.01 -4.34
CA TYR A 193 0.29 -20.03 -5.43
C TYR A 193 1.32 -18.90 -5.24
N VAL A 194 1.34 -18.29 -4.04
CA VAL A 194 2.28 -17.20 -3.72
C VAL A 194 3.72 -17.67 -3.80
N HIS A 195 4.02 -18.84 -3.26
CA HIS A 195 5.33 -19.48 -3.33
C HIS A 195 5.79 -19.69 -4.79
N MET A 196 4.97 -20.36 -5.63
CA MET A 196 5.30 -20.58 -7.04
C MET A 196 5.52 -19.26 -7.80
N ALA A 197 4.76 -18.22 -7.49
CA ALA A 197 4.93 -16.90 -8.10
C ALA A 197 6.28 -16.28 -7.68
N THR A 198 6.67 -16.44 -6.40
CA THR A 198 7.96 -15.93 -5.90
C THR A 198 9.13 -16.67 -6.51
N GLU A 199 9.10 -18.00 -6.53
CA GLU A 199 10.12 -18.84 -7.19
C GLU A 199 10.31 -18.49 -8.66
N ALA A 200 9.21 -18.18 -9.34
CA ALA A 200 9.25 -17.76 -10.74
C ALA A 200 9.74 -16.32 -10.96
N GLY A 201 10.11 -15.59 -9.92
CA GLY A 201 10.59 -14.21 -10.01
C GLY A 201 9.50 -13.19 -10.34
N VAL A 202 8.23 -13.49 -10.05
CA VAL A 202 7.14 -12.53 -10.27
C VAL A 202 7.30 -11.37 -9.32
N THR A 203 7.34 -10.15 -9.87
CA THR A 203 7.31 -8.92 -9.07
C THR A 203 5.98 -8.79 -8.36
N GLN A 204 6.03 -8.68 -7.04
CA GLN A 204 4.85 -8.64 -6.18
C GLN A 204 4.76 -7.34 -5.38
N ALA A 205 3.57 -7.02 -4.90
CA ALA A 205 3.34 -5.93 -3.96
C ALA A 205 2.46 -6.39 -2.81
N VAL A 206 2.86 -6.08 -1.59
CA VAL A 206 2.16 -6.49 -0.38
C VAL A 206 2.00 -5.34 0.61
N PHE A 207 0.91 -5.38 1.36
CA PHE A 207 0.63 -4.48 2.46
C PHE A 207 0.66 -5.29 3.76
N PRO A 208 1.77 -5.25 4.53
CA PRO A 208 1.89 -6.07 5.73
C PRO A 208 0.83 -5.74 6.79
N GLU A 209 0.32 -4.53 6.83
CA GLU A 209 -0.80 -4.15 7.72
C GLU A 209 -2.07 -4.99 7.49
N GLY A 210 -2.22 -5.57 6.30
CA GLY A 210 -3.36 -6.43 5.94
C GLY A 210 -4.69 -5.70 5.82
N GLY A 211 -4.69 -4.38 5.82
CA GLY A 211 -5.87 -3.53 5.64
C GLY A 211 -5.52 -2.07 5.65
N LEU A 212 -6.45 -1.21 5.24
CA LEU A 212 -6.30 0.24 5.32
C LEU A 212 -6.12 0.68 6.78
N SER A 213 -5.22 1.63 7.01
CA SER A 213 -5.09 2.30 8.29
C SER A 213 -6.42 2.99 8.65
N VAL A 214 -6.91 2.75 9.86
CA VAL A 214 -8.20 3.28 10.31
C VAL A 214 -8.07 4.59 11.07
N ASP A 215 -6.92 4.83 11.71
CA ASP A 215 -6.63 6.01 12.54
C ASP A 215 -5.47 6.85 12.00
N GLY A 216 -4.90 6.45 10.88
CA GLY A 216 -3.75 7.11 10.27
C GLY A 216 -2.39 6.58 10.71
N LYS A 217 -2.30 5.78 11.78
CA LYS A 217 -1.05 5.18 12.26
C LYS A 217 -0.67 3.95 11.45
N LEU A 218 0.61 3.59 11.48
CA LEU A 218 1.08 2.29 11.04
C LEU A 218 0.55 1.20 11.97
N ALA A 219 -0.02 0.15 11.38
CA ALA A 219 -0.48 -1.01 12.15
C ALA A 219 0.63 -2.09 12.24
N PRO A 220 0.60 -2.93 13.27
CA PRO A 220 1.50 -4.08 13.36
C PRO A 220 1.40 -4.99 12.15
N PRO A 221 2.51 -5.61 11.69
CA PRO A 221 2.52 -6.43 10.49
C PRO A 221 1.78 -7.75 10.69
N LYS A 222 1.09 -8.18 9.62
CA LYS A 222 0.57 -9.52 9.42
C LYS A 222 1.46 -10.20 8.40
N PHE A 223 2.30 -11.09 8.83
CA PHE A 223 3.36 -11.65 8.00
C PHE A 223 2.98 -12.92 7.22
N GLY A 224 1.71 -13.36 7.23
CA GLY A 224 1.31 -14.58 6.53
C GLY A 224 1.64 -14.64 5.05
N LEU A 225 1.53 -13.51 4.30
CA LEU A 225 1.97 -13.48 2.90
C LEU A 225 3.49 -13.52 2.77
N LEU A 226 4.22 -12.87 3.68
CA LEU A 226 5.69 -12.92 3.71
C LEU A 226 6.16 -14.35 4.01
N ASP A 227 5.51 -15.05 4.95
CA ASP A 227 5.78 -16.46 5.22
C ASP A 227 5.56 -17.33 3.98
N TYR A 228 4.49 -17.10 3.21
CA TYR A 228 4.23 -17.85 1.98
C TYR A 228 5.30 -17.61 0.90
N MET A 229 5.85 -16.39 0.83
CA MET A 229 6.95 -16.05 -0.08
C MET A 229 8.27 -16.72 0.34
N LEU A 230 8.53 -16.80 1.65
CA LEU A 230 9.78 -17.30 2.20
C LEU A 230 9.74 -18.82 2.53
N LYS A 231 8.59 -19.46 2.45
CA LYS A 231 8.39 -20.91 2.79
C LYS A 231 9.13 -21.87 1.85
N GLY A 232 10.05 -21.57 1.14
CA GLY A 232 10.87 -22.43 0.28
C GLY A 232 12.08 -21.66 -0.19
N PHE A 233 12.29 -20.52 0.45
CA PHE A 233 13.47 -19.73 0.18
C PHE A 233 14.73 -20.50 0.59
N ASP A 234 15.73 -20.47 -0.27
CA ASP A 234 17.05 -21.01 -0.03
C ASP A 234 18.06 -19.90 -0.32
N GLU A 235 18.78 -19.48 0.71
CA GLU A 235 19.72 -18.37 0.65
C GLU A 235 20.99 -18.69 -0.16
N ARG A 236 21.25 -19.98 -0.41
CA ARG A 236 22.42 -20.41 -1.18
C ARG A 236 22.32 -19.99 -2.65
N GLU A 237 23.44 -19.71 -3.25
CA GLU A 237 23.50 -19.45 -4.68
C GLU A 237 23.44 -20.78 -5.46
N GLY A 238 22.87 -20.75 -6.66
CA GLY A 238 22.77 -21.91 -7.51
C GLY A 238 21.74 -21.76 -8.62
N GLU A 239 21.79 -22.66 -9.58
CA GLU A 239 20.87 -22.64 -10.72
C GLU A 239 19.42 -22.81 -10.24
N GLY A 240 18.54 -21.96 -10.71
CA GLY A 240 17.13 -21.93 -10.32
C GLY A 240 16.82 -21.29 -8.95
N ARG A 241 17.81 -20.92 -8.16
CA ARG A 241 17.62 -20.28 -6.85
C ARG A 241 17.69 -18.76 -7.00
N ARG A 242 16.60 -18.09 -6.64
CA ARG A 242 16.49 -16.62 -6.70
C ARG A 242 16.58 -16.03 -5.31
N ASP A 243 17.22 -14.87 -5.20
CA ASP A 243 17.07 -14.06 -4.01
C ASP A 243 15.63 -13.47 -3.97
N VAL A 244 15.13 -13.24 -2.77
CA VAL A 244 13.91 -12.46 -2.54
C VAL A 244 14.34 -11.10 -2.00
N VAL A 245 14.04 -10.05 -2.75
CA VAL A 245 14.42 -8.70 -2.37
C VAL A 245 13.17 -7.89 -2.06
N PHE A 246 13.04 -7.50 -0.80
CA PHE A 246 11.97 -6.62 -0.33
C PHE A 246 12.36 -5.17 -0.52
N ILE A 247 11.48 -4.38 -1.13
CA ILE A 247 11.64 -2.94 -1.30
C ILE A 247 10.63 -2.22 -0.41
N PRO A 248 11.08 -1.58 0.68
CA PRO A 248 10.21 -0.78 1.52
C PRO A 248 9.70 0.45 0.77
N VAL A 249 8.39 0.70 0.83
CA VAL A 249 7.76 1.84 0.16
C VAL A 249 6.91 2.61 1.16
N GLY A 250 7.18 3.90 1.29
CA GLY A 250 6.39 4.84 2.10
C GLY A 250 5.41 5.62 1.23
N LEU A 251 4.13 5.59 1.61
CA LEU A 251 3.05 6.29 0.94
C LEU A 251 2.39 7.29 1.88
N ASN A 252 2.14 8.52 1.41
CA ASN A 252 1.32 9.49 2.12
C ASN A 252 0.55 10.40 1.17
N TYR A 253 -0.52 11.02 1.67
CA TYR A 253 -1.47 11.85 0.93
C TYR A 253 -1.86 13.09 1.72
N ASP A 254 -1.99 14.23 1.05
CA ASP A 254 -2.62 15.42 1.63
C ASP A 254 -4.12 15.20 1.90
N ARG A 255 -4.76 14.34 1.11
CA ARG A 255 -6.14 13.92 1.33
C ARG A 255 -6.32 12.46 0.99
N VAL A 256 -6.76 11.66 1.95
CA VAL A 256 -7.15 10.26 1.77
C VAL A 256 -8.62 10.19 1.39
N LEU A 257 -8.96 9.38 0.37
CA LEU A 257 -10.36 9.23 -0.10
C LEU A 257 -11.29 8.70 0.98
N GLU A 258 -10.79 7.76 1.76
CA GLU A 258 -11.55 6.98 2.72
C GLU A 258 -11.41 7.49 4.16
N ASP A 259 -10.81 8.66 4.42
CA ASP A 259 -10.49 9.15 5.77
C ASP A 259 -11.70 9.10 6.71
N ARG A 260 -12.81 9.73 6.36
CA ARG A 260 -14.05 9.73 7.17
C ARG A 260 -14.68 8.34 7.30
N THR A 261 -14.62 7.54 6.23
CA THR A 261 -15.17 6.18 6.23
C THR A 261 -14.37 5.24 7.14
N GLN A 262 -13.04 5.41 7.21
CA GLN A 262 -12.20 4.63 8.11
C GLN A 262 -12.46 5.01 9.57
N LEU A 263 -12.58 6.30 9.88
CA LEU A 263 -12.88 6.78 11.22
C LEU A 263 -14.25 6.31 11.72
N LEU A 264 -15.27 6.24 10.84
CA LEU A 264 -16.56 5.65 11.19
C LEU A 264 -16.42 4.18 11.61
N LYS A 265 -15.52 3.42 11.00
CA LYS A 265 -15.27 2.02 11.40
C LYS A 265 -14.64 1.91 12.80
N LEU A 266 -13.87 2.90 13.25
CA LEU A 266 -13.35 2.95 14.62
C LEU A 266 -14.48 3.15 15.62
N LYS A 267 -15.39 4.09 15.37
CA LYS A 267 -16.55 4.35 16.24
C LYS A 267 -17.46 3.13 16.38
N VAL A 268 -17.61 2.33 15.30
CA VAL A 268 -18.43 1.09 15.33
C VAL A 268 -17.71 -0.06 16.04
N LYS A 269 -16.37 -0.06 16.12
CA LYS A 269 -15.59 -1.09 16.83
C LYS A 269 -15.50 -0.86 18.34
N GLN A 270 -15.73 0.34 18.81
CA GLN A 270 -15.89 0.65 20.24
C GLN A 270 -17.40 0.60 20.55
N PRO A 271 -17.94 -0.48 21.13
CA PRO A 271 -19.34 -0.53 21.47
C PRO A 271 -19.57 0.39 22.67
N THR A 272 -20.03 1.60 22.42
CA THR A 272 -20.86 2.29 23.40
C THR A 272 -22.18 1.52 23.48
N ALA A 273 -22.65 1.25 24.68
CA ALA A 273 -23.73 0.32 25.01
C ALA A 273 -25.13 0.59 24.36
N ASP A 274 -25.19 1.53 23.40
CA ASP A 274 -26.48 2.06 22.91
C ASP A 274 -26.70 2.03 21.40
N SER A 275 -25.86 1.33 20.60
CA SER A 275 -26.10 1.28 19.15
C SER A 275 -26.34 -0.13 18.61
N GLY A 276 -27.56 -0.60 18.78
CA GLY A 276 -28.11 -1.87 18.28
C GLY A 276 -28.36 -1.96 16.76
N ALA A 277 -27.67 -1.21 15.90
CA ALA A 277 -27.89 -1.28 14.47
C ALA A 277 -26.58 -1.55 13.70
N ARG A 278 -26.38 -2.80 13.26
CA ARG A 278 -25.40 -3.13 12.22
C ARG A 278 -25.82 -2.47 10.91
N PRO A 279 -25.01 -1.57 10.31
CA PRO A 279 -25.33 -1.01 9.00
C PRO A 279 -25.34 -2.14 7.97
N GLY A 280 -26.50 -2.39 7.35
CA GLY A 280 -26.68 -3.42 6.34
C GLY A 280 -25.72 -3.19 5.14
N ARG A 281 -25.30 -4.27 4.48
CA ARG A 281 -24.43 -4.26 3.27
C ARG A 281 -24.92 -3.30 2.18
N LEU A 282 -26.23 -3.08 2.07
CA LEU A 282 -26.87 -2.15 1.13
C LEU A 282 -26.56 -0.66 1.44
N ARG A 283 -26.47 -0.26 2.71
CA ARG A 283 -26.10 1.13 3.08
C ARG A 283 -24.65 1.46 2.72
N GLY A 284 -23.72 0.52 2.91
CA GLY A 284 -22.33 0.72 2.53
C GLY A 284 -22.15 0.87 1.00
N ALA A 285 -22.89 0.10 0.20
CA ALA A 285 -22.87 0.20 -1.25
C ALA A 285 -23.51 1.50 -1.75
N ALA A 286 -24.61 1.93 -1.14
CA ALA A 286 -25.28 3.19 -1.46
C ALA A 286 -24.40 4.41 -1.11
N THR A 287 -23.69 4.37 0.01
CA THR A 287 -22.75 5.44 0.41
C THR A 287 -21.56 5.52 -0.55
N ALA A 288 -21.03 4.37 -0.98
CA ALA A 288 -19.94 4.33 -1.98
C ALA A 288 -20.40 4.81 -3.36
N ALA A 289 -21.62 4.42 -3.78
CA ALA A 289 -22.20 4.89 -5.04
C ALA A 289 -22.52 6.40 -4.99
N GLY A 290 -23.07 6.91 -3.89
CA GLY A 290 -23.29 8.35 -3.68
C GLY A 290 -22.00 9.13 -3.75
N PHE A 291 -20.93 8.66 -3.08
CA PHE A 291 -19.61 9.28 -3.15
C PHE A 291 -19.06 9.34 -4.59
N VAL A 292 -19.21 8.26 -5.37
CA VAL A 292 -18.77 8.23 -6.78
C VAL A 292 -19.56 9.22 -7.63
N VAL A 293 -20.89 9.28 -7.43
CA VAL A 293 -21.78 10.19 -8.16
C VAL A 293 -21.47 11.65 -7.80
N ASP A 294 -21.30 11.98 -6.53
CA ASP A 294 -20.98 13.35 -6.08
C ASP A 294 -19.62 13.81 -6.63
N ASN A 295 -18.62 12.93 -6.61
CA ASN A 295 -17.29 13.25 -7.17
C ASN A 295 -17.32 13.36 -8.70
N LEU A 296 -18.13 12.54 -9.39
CA LEU A 296 -18.31 12.64 -10.83
C LEU A 296 -19.04 13.94 -11.20
N TRP A 297 -20.04 14.35 -10.41
CA TRP A 297 -20.74 15.61 -10.59
C TRP A 297 -19.84 16.83 -10.37
N LEU A 298 -19.00 16.82 -9.31
CA LEU A 298 -17.98 17.85 -9.08
C LEU A 298 -16.97 17.93 -10.25
N LEU A 299 -16.62 16.79 -10.84
CA LEU A 299 -15.75 16.70 -12.01
C LEU A 299 -16.40 17.35 -13.24
N LEU A 300 -17.66 17.01 -13.51
CA LEU A 300 -18.44 17.54 -14.64
C LEU A 300 -18.69 19.04 -14.53
N THR A 301 -18.90 19.52 -13.31
CA THR A 301 -19.15 20.95 -13.05
C THR A 301 -17.87 21.80 -12.95
N ARG A 302 -16.70 21.23 -13.22
CA ARG A 302 -15.37 21.87 -13.07
C ARG A 302 -15.09 22.44 -11.67
N ARG A 303 -15.86 22.08 -10.67
CA ARG A 303 -15.66 22.43 -9.24
C ARG A 303 -14.75 21.42 -8.51
N TRP A 304 -14.13 20.52 -9.27
CA TRP A 304 -13.20 19.55 -8.74
C TRP A 304 -11.93 20.24 -8.25
N HIS A 305 -11.70 20.19 -6.95
CA HIS A 305 -10.43 20.57 -6.36
C HIS A 305 -9.56 19.32 -6.25
N ARG A 306 -8.34 19.36 -6.79
CA ARG A 306 -7.38 18.26 -6.63
C ARG A 306 -7.15 17.96 -5.14
N PHE A 307 -6.99 16.71 -4.80
CA PHE A 307 -6.79 16.25 -3.42
C PHE A 307 -5.39 16.56 -2.85
N GLY A 308 -4.66 17.48 -3.44
CA GLY A 308 -3.32 17.83 -3.00
C GLY A 308 -2.25 16.91 -3.57
N TYR A 309 -1.24 16.64 -2.77
CA TYR A 309 -0.14 15.78 -3.14
C TYR A 309 -0.39 14.33 -2.71
N ALA A 310 0.10 13.39 -3.53
CA ALA A 310 0.33 12.01 -3.19
C ALA A 310 1.81 11.73 -3.42
N CYS A 311 2.54 11.36 -2.39
CA CYS A 311 3.97 11.14 -2.47
C CYS A 311 4.33 9.68 -2.14
N VAL A 312 5.29 9.15 -2.90
CA VAL A 312 5.80 7.80 -2.77
C VAL A 312 7.32 7.87 -2.62
N ASN A 313 7.84 7.26 -1.58
CA ASN A 313 9.27 7.08 -1.35
C ASN A 313 9.63 5.61 -1.43
N PHE A 314 10.83 5.34 -1.89
CA PHE A 314 11.38 3.99 -1.98
C PHE A 314 12.62 3.90 -1.10
N GLY A 315 12.57 3.01 -0.11
CA GLY A 315 13.68 2.78 0.81
C GLY A 315 14.71 1.79 0.26
N THR A 316 15.77 1.59 1.02
CA THR A 316 16.86 0.66 0.70
C THR A 316 16.33 -0.77 0.58
N PRO A 317 16.60 -1.47 -0.54
CA PRO A 317 16.23 -2.86 -0.73
C PRO A 317 16.80 -3.78 0.35
N VAL A 318 16.04 -4.79 0.74
CA VAL A 318 16.43 -5.81 1.73
C VAL A 318 16.52 -7.15 1.02
N SER A 319 17.75 -7.62 0.80
CA SER A 319 18.04 -8.95 0.26
C SER A 319 17.87 -10.01 1.36
N MET A 320 17.09 -11.04 1.09
CA MET A 320 16.93 -12.15 2.04
C MET A 320 18.19 -13.03 2.14
N ARG A 321 18.99 -13.09 1.08
CA ARG A 321 20.33 -13.72 1.16
C ARG A 321 21.25 -12.96 2.11
N ALA A 322 21.32 -11.64 1.99
CA ALA A 322 22.11 -10.81 2.90
C ALA A 322 21.60 -10.94 4.34
N TRP A 323 20.27 -10.88 4.52
CA TRP A 323 19.63 -11.08 5.82
C TRP A 323 20.01 -12.42 6.48
N ALA A 324 19.89 -13.52 5.73
CA ALA A 324 20.21 -14.86 6.21
C ALA A 324 21.70 -14.97 6.60
N ARG A 325 22.59 -14.42 5.76
CA ARG A 325 24.03 -14.40 6.01
C ARG A 325 24.41 -13.60 7.26
N GLU A 326 23.85 -12.41 7.41
CA GLU A 326 24.13 -11.53 8.56
C GLU A 326 23.67 -12.13 9.89
N ARG A 327 22.60 -12.92 9.88
CA ARG A 327 22.02 -13.56 11.07
C ARG A 327 22.45 -15.00 11.27
N GLY A 328 23.20 -15.58 10.35
CA GLY A 328 23.59 -16.99 10.40
C GLY A 328 22.40 -17.96 10.28
N VAL A 329 21.32 -17.57 9.58
CA VAL A 329 20.10 -18.35 9.43
C VAL A 329 20.14 -19.18 8.17
N HIS A 330 19.82 -20.46 8.30
CA HIS A 330 19.65 -21.37 7.17
C HIS A 330 18.16 -21.71 6.98
N PHE A 331 17.46 -20.97 6.13
CA PHE A 331 16.01 -21.07 5.93
C PHE A 331 15.51 -22.50 5.66
N PRO A 332 16.19 -23.31 4.79
CA PRO A 332 15.75 -24.69 4.54
C PRO A 332 15.77 -25.62 5.76
N ALA A 333 16.59 -25.30 6.77
CA ALA A 333 16.71 -26.11 7.98
C ALA A 333 15.74 -25.68 9.10
N LEU A 334 15.07 -24.55 8.95
CA LEU A 334 14.12 -24.06 9.96
C LEU A 334 12.85 -24.92 10.00
N ASP A 335 12.46 -25.34 11.20
CA ASP A 335 11.11 -25.83 11.42
C ASP A 335 10.05 -24.73 11.28
N GLU A 336 8.79 -25.05 11.47
CA GLU A 336 7.70 -24.07 11.25
C GLU A 336 7.73 -22.94 12.29
N GLU A 337 8.04 -23.22 13.53
CA GLU A 337 8.08 -22.25 14.63
C GLU A 337 9.26 -21.28 14.45
N ALA A 338 10.46 -21.79 14.23
CA ALA A 338 11.66 -21.00 13.99
C ALA A 338 11.52 -20.13 12.72
N ARG A 339 10.93 -20.68 11.65
CA ARG A 339 10.65 -19.93 10.44
C ARG A 339 9.65 -18.79 10.70
N HIS A 340 8.57 -19.04 11.44
CA HIS A 340 7.60 -17.99 11.79
C HIS A 340 8.23 -16.90 12.64
N ALA A 341 9.11 -17.24 13.58
CA ALA A 341 9.85 -16.26 14.38
C ALA A 341 10.76 -15.38 13.48
N GLU A 342 11.50 -16.01 12.56
CA GLU A 342 12.41 -15.28 11.65
C GLU A 342 11.64 -14.43 10.66
N VAL A 343 10.54 -14.91 10.08
CA VAL A 343 9.66 -14.10 9.21
C VAL A 343 9.03 -12.95 9.98
N GLY A 344 8.72 -13.14 11.26
CA GLY A 344 8.27 -12.07 12.15
C GLY A 344 9.34 -10.97 12.33
N ALA A 345 10.61 -11.38 12.52
CA ALA A 345 11.73 -10.46 12.61
C ALA A 345 11.94 -9.66 11.30
N VAL A 346 11.87 -10.35 10.14
CA VAL A 346 11.88 -9.70 8.81
C VAL A 346 10.75 -8.69 8.68
N ALA A 347 9.52 -9.08 9.03
CA ALA A 347 8.35 -8.21 8.94
C ALA A 347 8.49 -6.97 9.83
N ALA A 348 8.97 -7.11 11.05
CA ALA A 348 9.25 -5.99 11.95
C ALA A 348 10.32 -5.04 11.39
N ALA A 349 11.41 -5.59 10.85
CA ALA A 349 12.46 -4.79 10.21
C ALA A 349 11.94 -4.04 8.98
N LEU A 350 11.12 -4.68 8.15
CA LEU A 350 10.48 -4.04 6.99
C LEU A 350 9.54 -2.91 7.42
N MET A 351 8.76 -3.09 8.49
CA MET A 351 7.89 -2.02 9.00
C MET A 351 8.68 -0.82 9.51
N ARG A 352 9.80 -1.03 10.22
CA ARG A 352 10.69 0.07 10.62
C ARG A 352 11.25 0.82 9.40
N ARG A 353 11.67 0.09 8.35
CA ARG A 353 12.18 0.70 7.11
C ARG A 353 11.09 1.46 6.34
N ILE A 354 9.85 0.94 6.32
CA ILE A 354 8.69 1.65 5.76
C ILE A 354 8.44 2.93 6.54
N ALA A 355 8.41 2.87 7.88
CA ALA A 355 8.23 4.02 8.75
C ALA A 355 9.24 5.14 8.43
N GLY A 356 10.52 4.80 8.32
CA GLY A 356 11.59 5.77 8.01
C GLY A 356 11.53 6.41 6.62
N VAL A 357 10.69 5.88 5.72
CA VAL A 357 10.55 6.43 4.36
C VAL A 357 9.15 6.97 4.07
N ILE A 358 8.23 6.98 5.04
CA ILE A 358 6.94 7.64 4.84
C ILE A 358 7.18 9.14 4.61
N PRO A 359 6.70 9.72 3.49
CA PRO A 359 6.89 11.13 3.23
C PRO A 359 6.07 12.02 4.17
N VAL A 360 6.71 13.04 4.72
CA VAL A 360 6.01 14.10 5.45
C VAL A 360 5.42 15.07 4.44
N LEU A 361 4.11 15.23 4.43
CA LEU A 361 3.38 16.09 3.50
C LEU A 361 2.82 17.33 4.20
N PRO A 362 2.52 18.41 3.45
CA PRO A 362 2.00 19.66 3.98
C PRO A 362 0.84 19.52 4.96
N VAL A 363 -0.18 18.72 4.62
CA VAL A 363 -1.35 18.51 5.48
C VAL A 363 -0.99 17.78 6.77
N SER A 364 -0.19 16.72 6.69
CA SER A 364 0.25 15.97 7.87
C SER A 364 1.09 16.84 8.82
N LEU A 365 1.89 17.74 8.24
CA LEU A 365 2.74 18.64 8.99
C LEU A 365 1.94 19.67 9.78
N VAL A 366 1.03 20.42 9.12
CA VAL A 366 0.15 21.39 9.78
C VAL A 366 -0.74 20.68 10.82
N ALA A 367 -1.30 19.51 10.47
CA ALA A 367 -2.10 18.73 11.39
C ALA A 367 -1.33 18.31 12.64
N SER A 368 -0.05 17.93 12.52
CA SER A 368 0.78 17.51 13.65
C SER A 368 1.02 18.62 14.67
N VAL A 369 1.06 19.87 14.24
CA VAL A 369 1.18 21.04 15.13
C VAL A 369 -0.14 21.30 15.85
N LEU A 370 -1.25 21.26 15.14
CA LEU A 370 -2.57 21.59 15.70
C LEU A 370 -3.13 20.51 16.66
N VAL A 371 -2.68 19.25 16.55
CA VAL A 371 -3.11 18.17 17.49
C VAL A 371 -2.15 17.99 18.65
N ASP A 372 -1.05 18.72 18.70
CA ASP A 372 -0.14 18.67 19.82
C ASP A 372 -0.88 19.06 21.10
N LYS A 373 -0.62 18.34 22.21
CA LYS A 373 -1.32 18.57 23.49
C LYS A 373 -1.18 19.99 24.00
N GLU A 374 -0.04 20.61 23.75
CA GLU A 374 0.23 22.01 24.12
C GLU A 374 -0.60 23.00 23.29
N ASN A 375 -1.13 22.57 22.14
CA ASN A 375 -1.83 23.39 21.16
C ASN A 375 -3.31 23.04 21.01
N ALA A 376 -3.83 22.03 21.74
CA ALA A 376 -5.14 21.43 21.49
C ALA A 376 -6.31 22.42 21.47
N ASP A 377 -6.27 23.45 22.34
CA ASP A 377 -7.31 24.48 22.46
C ASP A 377 -6.84 25.88 22.03
N ARG A 378 -5.65 25.95 21.44
CA ARG A 378 -5.04 27.22 21.06
C ARG A 378 -5.55 27.68 19.69
N ALA A 379 -5.93 28.96 19.62
CA ALA A 379 -6.09 29.67 18.35
C ALA A 379 -4.78 30.36 17.98
N PHE A 380 -4.32 30.20 16.76
CA PHE A 380 -3.07 30.74 16.24
C PHE A 380 -3.34 31.84 15.23
N SER A 381 -2.60 32.92 15.27
CA SER A 381 -2.44 33.75 14.08
C SER A 381 -1.72 32.97 12.98
N GLU A 382 -1.87 33.40 11.72
CA GLU A 382 -1.17 32.73 10.62
C GLU A 382 0.35 32.73 10.83
N PHE A 383 0.89 33.84 11.34
CA PHE A 383 2.32 33.96 11.60
C PHE A 383 2.81 32.98 12.69
N GLU A 384 2.10 32.86 13.81
CA GLU A 384 2.44 31.92 14.88
C GLU A 384 2.36 30.47 14.43
N LEU A 385 1.28 30.11 13.69
CA LEU A 385 1.11 28.75 13.18
C LEU A 385 2.21 28.41 12.16
N LYS A 386 2.56 29.36 11.30
CA LYS A 386 3.66 29.22 10.33
C LYS A 386 4.99 28.99 11.05
N GLY A 387 5.29 29.77 12.10
CA GLY A 387 6.49 29.57 12.93
C GLY A 387 6.55 28.18 13.54
N ALA A 388 5.46 27.75 14.20
CA ALA A 388 5.36 26.42 14.81
C ALA A 388 5.51 25.26 13.78
N VAL A 389 4.98 25.45 12.56
CA VAL A 389 5.13 24.46 11.48
C VAL A 389 6.57 24.41 10.98
N HIS A 390 7.26 25.56 10.86
CA HIS A 390 8.68 25.58 10.47
C HIS A 390 9.57 24.94 11.55
N ASP A 391 9.27 25.15 12.85
CA ASP A 391 9.99 24.48 13.93
C ASP A 391 9.78 22.96 13.87
N ARG A 392 8.56 22.52 13.61
CA ARG A 392 8.23 21.11 13.41
C ARG A 392 8.97 20.51 12.20
N MET A 393 9.09 21.26 11.09
CA MET A 393 9.87 20.84 9.92
C MET A 393 11.32 20.59 10.30
N ARG A 394 11.96 21.56 10.96
CA ARG A 394 13.36 21.45 11.41
C ARG A 394 13.58 20.28 12.37
N ALA A 395 12.68 20.08 13.31
CA ALA A 395 12.75 18.95 14.24
C ALA A 395 12.66 17.60 13.52
N LEU A 396 11.74 17.46 12.54
CA LEU A 396 11.60 16.24 11.76
C LEU A 396 12.81 16.01 10.83
N GLU A 397 13.36 17.07 10.23
CA GLU A 397 14.59 16.98 9.42
C GLU A 397 15.79 16.51 10.26
N ALA A 398 15.94 17.02 11.46
CA ALA A 398 16.98 16.60 12.39
C ALA A 398 16.87 15.11 12.77
N LEU A 399 15.66 14.55 12.78
CA LEU A 399 15.39 13.12 12.97
C LEU A 399 15.55 12.29 11.70
N GLY A 400 15.96 12.89 10.57
CA GLY A 400 16.14 12.21 9.29
C GLY A 400 14.84 11.91 8.54
N ALA A 401 13.72 12.52 8.90
CA ALA A 401 12.44 12.36 8.22
C ALA A 401 12.51 12.83 6.76
N ARG A 402 11.74 12.18 5.90
CA ARG A 402 11.70 12.48 4.47
C ARG A 402 10.60 13.50 4.18
N LEU A 403 10.93 14.79 4.32
CA LEU A 403 10.00 15.88 4.01
C LEU A 403 9.84 16.03 2.49
N TYR A 404 8.60 16.16 2.05
CA TYR A 404 8.30 16.61 0.70
C TYR A 404 7.83 18.05 0.74
N ILE A 405 8.72 18.98 0.40
CA ILE A 405 8.45 20.43 0.35
C ILE A 405 8.14 20.80 -1.11
N PRO A 406 6.87 21.10 -1.44
CA PRO A 406 6.50 21.49 -2.79
C PRO A 406 7.23 22.76 -3.22
N ARG A 407 7.81 22.73 -4.44
CA ARG A 407 8.59 23.86 -5.01
C ARG A 407 9.88 24.20 -4.25
N GLU A 408 10.28 23.37 -3.28
CA GLU A 408 11.41 23.68 -2.37
C GLU A 408 11.16 24.97 -1.55
N ASP A 409 9.89 25.29 -1.31
CA ASP A 409 9.41 26.50 -0.64
C ASP A 409 8.58 26.10 0.58
N GLN A 410 9.12 26.35 1.77
CA GLN A 410 8.50 25.99 3.06
C GLN A 410 7.23 26.82 3.31
N ASP A 411 7.21 28.08 2.91
CA ASP A 411 6.04 28.95 3.04
C ASP A 411 4.89 28.49 2.16
N TYR A 412 5.22 28.06 0.94
CA TYR A 412 4.25 27.46 0.04
C TYR A 412 3.73 26.12 0.59
N ALA A 413 4.60 25.31 1.19
CA ALA A 413 4.18 24.04 1.82
C ALA A 413 3.18 24.30 2.96
N PHE A 414 3.50 25.26 3.85
CA PHE A 414 2.60 25.68 4.92
C PHE A 414 1.24 26.14 4.37
N SER A 415 1.26 27.08 3.42
CA SER A 415 0.02 27.64 2.83
C SER A 415 -0.85 26.57 2.16
N VAL A 416 -0.25 25.59 1.47
CA VAL A 416 -0.97 24.49 0.83
C VAL A 416 -1.59 23.58 1.87
N GLY A 417 -0.86 23.25 2.94
CA GLY A 417 -1.34 22.40 4.04
C GLY A 417 -2.51 23.05 4.77
N LEU A 418 -2.33 24.30 5.22
CA LEU A 418 -3.36 25.05 5.93
C LEU A 418 -4.61 25.24 5.07
N ARG A 419 -4.45 25.71 3.83
CA ARG A 419 -5.57 25.89 2.90
C ARG A 419 -6.34 24.58 2.65
N SER A 420 -5.66 23.44 2.57
CA SER A 420 -6.32 22.14 2.37
C SER A 420 -7.21 21.77 3.56
N LEU A 421 -6.76 22.05 4.79
CA LEU A 421 -7.50 21.81 6.01
C LEU A 421 -8.67 22.78 6.18
N THR A 422 -8.47 24.08 5.87
CA THR A 422 -9.50 25.11 5.98
C THR A 422 -10.62 24.92 4.95
N LEU A 423 -10.29 24.59 3.69
CA LEU A 423 -11.28 24.29 2.64
C LEU A 423 -12.17 23.09 2.97
N ARG A 424 -11.71 22.22 3.88
CA ARG A 424 -12.45 21.05 4.36
C ARG A 424 -13.14 21.28 5.69
N HIS A 425 -13.06 22.49 6.24
CA HIS A 425 -13.55 22.86 7.57
C HIS A 425 -12.98 21.99 8.70
N ILE A 426 -11.78 21.41 8.50
CA ILE A 426 -11.04 20.68 9.55
C ILE A 426 -10.32 21.68 10.45
N VAL A 427 -9.90 22.80 9.88
CA VAL A 427 -9.41 23.99 10.57
C VAL A 427 -10.36 25.14 10.29
N ILE A 428 -10.72 25.89 11.31
CA ILE A 428 -11.60 27.05 11.26
C ILE A 428 -10.75 28.30 11.35
N GLU A 429 -11.08 29.29 10.52
CA GLU A 429 -10.53 30.64 10.58
C GLU A 429 -11.60 31.59 11.09
N GLU A 430 -11.35 32.23 12.22
CA GLU A 430 -12.24 33.21 12.83
C GLU A 430 -11.43 34.43 13.29
N GLY A 431 -11.72 35.60 12.73
CA GLY A 431 -11.02 36.85 13.10
C GLY A 431 -9.50 36.84 12.80
N GLY A 432 -9.06 36.09 11.81
CA GLY A 432 -7.64 35.94 11.46
C GLY A 432 -6.89 34.92 12.35
N LEU A 433 -7.62 34.20 13.19
CA LEU A 433 -7.07 33.14 14.02
C LEU A 433 -7.52 31.76 13.51
N TYR A 434 -6.59 30.80 13.51
CA TYR A 434 -6.77 29.45 13.06
C TYR A 434 -6.80 28.48 14.25
N ARG A 435 -7.80 27.59 14.29
CA ARG A 435 -7.92 26.54 15.31
C ARG A 435 -8.49 25.25 14.71
N ALA A 436 -8.24 24.13 15.38
CA ALA A 436 -8.89 22.87 15.02
C ALA A 436 -10.41 22.95 15.21
N ALA A 437 -11.17 22.42 14.26
CA ALA A 437 -12.62 22.27 14.41
C ALA A 437 -12.90 21.13 15.40
N PRO A 438 -13.68 21.37 16.49
CA PRO A 438 -13.92 20.34 17.51
C PRO A 438 -14.53 19.05 16.94
N GLU A 439 -15.47 19.18 15.99
CA GLU A 439 -16.15 18.06 15.36
C GLU A 439 -15.24 17.24 14.42
N GLU A 440 -14.17 17.84 13.92
CA GLU A 440 -13.24 17.27 12.95
C GLU A 440 -11.89 16.83 13.59
N GLN A 441 -11.77 16.90 14.90
CA GLN A 441 -10.55 16.54 15.65
C GLN A 441 -10.04 15.13 15.30
N ALA A 442 -10.96 14.18 15.09
CA ALA A 442 -10.59 12.83 14.69
C ALA A 442 -9.95 12.78 13.28
N VAL A 443 -10.45 13.61 12.35
CA VAL A 443 -9.90 13.70 10.99
C VAL A 443 -8.55 14.39 11.02
N LEU A 444 -8.40 15.46 11.80
CA LEU A 444 -7.14 16.16 11.99
C LEU A 444 -6.09 15.21 12.56
N SER A 445 -6.43 14.47 13.63
CA SER A 445 -5.57 13.45 14.23
C SER A 445 -5.19 12.34 13.25
N TYR A 446 -6.10 11.92 12.36
CA TYR A 446 -5.80 10.94 11.31
C TYR A 446 -4.65 11.38 10.39
N TYR A 447 -4.57 12.67 10.05
CA TYR A 447 -3.49 13.21 9.23
C TYR A 447 -2.19 13.39 10.01
N ALA A 448 -2.26 13.85 11.25
CA ALA A 448 -1.11 13.95 12.15
C ALA A 448 -0.48 12.57 12.44
N ASN A 449 -1.31 11.57 12.67
CA ASN A 449 -0.89 10.19 12.95
C ASN A 449 -0.09 9.55 11.79
N ALA A 450 -0.22 10.07 10.57
CA ALA A 450 0.59 9.60 9.44
C ALA A 450 2.09 9.73 9.66
N ILE A 451 2.50 10.69 10.49
CA ILE A 451 3.91 11.02 10.77
C ILE A 451 4.25 10.93 12.26
N ALA A 452 3.30 10.53 13.11
CA ALA A 452 3.49 10.49 14.56
C ALA A 452 4.64 9.56 15.01
N HIS A 453 4.91 8.49 14.23
CA HIS A 453 6.00 7.57 14.50
C HIS A 453 7.39 8.19 14.29
N LEU A 454 7.51 9.33 13.60
CA LEU A 454 8.79 10.03 13.37
C LEU A 454 9.23 10.86 14.57
N GLY A 455 8.32 11.19 15.49
CA GLY A 455 8.63 11.92 16.74
C GLY A 455 8.61 11.04 17.99
N ALA A 456 8.24 9.77 17.87
CA ALA A 456 8.38 8.81 18.96
C ALA A 456 9.80 8.23 18.93
N GLU A 457 10.48 8.19 20.09
CA GLU A 457 11.71 7.41 20.23
C GLU A 457 11.44 6.00 19.70
N VAL A 458 12.19 5.61 18.67
CA VAL A 458 12.11 4.23 18.14
C VAL A 458 12.66 3.34 19.24
N PRO A 459 11.87 2.43 19.85
CA PRO A 459 12.42 1.46 20.79
C PRO A 459 13.50 0.68 20.06
N SER A 460 14.70 0.71 20.61
CA SER A 460 15.91 0.04 20.13
C SER A 460 15.73 -1.46 19.91
#